data_05a85021dde0e439dc28de42c5e006e7
#
_entry.id   05a85021dde0e439dc28de42c5e006e7
#
_cell.length_a   1.000
_cell.length_b   1.000
_cell.length_c   1.000
_cell.angle_alpha   90.00
_cell.angle_beta   90.00
_cell.angle_gamma   90.00
#
_symmetry.space_group_name_H-M   'P 1'
#
loop_
_entity.id
_entity.type
_entity.pdbx_description
1 polymer ?
#
loop_
_entity_poly.entity_id
_entity_poly.type
_entity_poly.pdbx_seq_one_letter_code
_entity_poly.pdbx_strand_id
1 'polypeptide(L)'
;MRSRLPSVDTRVLTPILVVALPVLVIGAAMVISIGRARLQETQSARLAQVAEYTAGTIDASVFRRILDAAVLGRVPEIRAAAAESNTRPFDAGQAAELDRQWQEDRAATVERTGLLASPASRFLSDLARNDSIYREVLVTDRHGRLVAASSAVSDYIQSDEDWWIRSFDGGRGRVNMGDVRRDESAGVYAFEIAVPVPAPSGTEIAGVMKIVADSREMLAGIGGLEFGETAEAVLVRPNGSIVYSRRQIAEGDRFFAADLLREHLQRREQLKEPPGPLTFRAAGSDGADRLVIMAPSQLGRTYPELAWFVALSINRAELLAPFESLVWYLVLVFAATAIAVLAIALWLSLRLAAPSLDPAVDMQLVEHARLRRQEDADA
;
A
#
# COMPACT_ATOMS: atom_id res chain seq x y z
N MET A 1 74.82 0.52 24.55
CA MET A 1 73.62 1.29 25.02
C MET A 1 72.36 0.50 24.65
N ARG A 2 71.82 -0.29 25.57
CA ARG A 2 70.50 -0.90 25.37
C ARG A 2 69.46 0.12 25.88
N SER A 3 68.73 0.77 24.95
CA SER A 3 67.60 1.63 25.28
C SER A 3 66.52 0.79 25.96
N ARG A 4 66.36 0.93 27.27
CA ARG A 4 65.22 0.36 28.00
C ARG A 4 63.98 1.06 27.46
N LEU A 5 63.10 0.32 26.80
CA LEU A 5 61.74 0.80 26.43
C LEU A 5 61.05 1.27 27.72
N PRO A 6 60.39 2.43 27.70
CA PRO A 6 59.66 2.92 28.87
C PRO A 6 58.62 1.89 29.32
N SER A 7 58.64 1.53 30.60
CA SER A 7 57.68 0.60 31.17
C SER A 7 56.28 1.23 31.22
N VAL A 8 55.32 0.59 30.59
CA VAL A 8 53.92 1.02 30.61
C VAL A 8 53.33 0.68 31.97
N ASP A 9 52.77 1.69 32.65
CA ASP A 9 52.08 1.45 33.93
C ASP A 9 50.70 0.82 33.69
N THR A 10 50.60 -0.48 33.83
CA THR A 10 49.38 -1.27 33.65
C THR A 10 48.29 -0.91 34.66
N ARG A 11 48.65 -0.35 35.83
CA ARG A 11 47.67 0.07 36.86
C ARG A 11 46.78 1.23 36.41
N VAL A 12 47.25 2.07 35.49
CA VAL A 12 46.50 3.19 34.91
C VAL A 12 45.78 2.76 33.61
N LEU A 13 46.49 1.97 32.79
CA LEU A 13 45.98 1.56 31.47
C LEU A 13 44.79 0.60 31.58
N THR A 14 44.89 -0.41 32.48
CA THR A 14 43.87 -1.48 32.59
C THR A 14 42.47 -0.95 32.97
N PRO A 15 42.29 -0.09 34.02
CA PRO A 15 40.95 0.40 34.38
C PRO A 15 40.35 1.29 33.28
N ILE A 16 41.17 2.10 32.59
CA ILE A 16 40.66 2.94 31.48
C ILE A 16 40.14 2.06 30.36
N LEU A 17 40.88 1.00 29.98
CA LEU A 17 40.45 0.09 28.93
C LEU A 17 39.22 -0.73 29.32
N VAL A 18 39.18 -1.26 30.56
CA VAL A 18 38.08 -2.10 31.03
C VAL A 18 36.78 -1.32 31.16
N VAL A 19 36.82 -0.01 31.42
CA VAL A 19 35.61 0.81 31.58
C VAL A 19 35.26 1.56 30.29
N ALA A 20 36.22 2.26 29.69
CA ALA A 20 35.92 3.15 28.56
C ALA A 20 35.55 2.40 27.26
N LEU A 21 36.19 1.28 26.97
CA LEU A 21 35.94 0.54 25.74
C LEU A 21 34.55 -0.12 25.72
N PRO A 22 34.11 -0.84 26.76
CA PRO A 22 32.72 -1.34 26.81
C PRO A 22 31.67 -0.25 26.77
N VAL A 23 31.87 0.88 27.45
CA VAL A 23 30.92 2.02 27.40
C VAL A 23 30.80 2.56 25.99
N LEU A 24 31.90 2.74 25.25
CA LEU A 24 31.87 3.17 23.84
C LEU A 24 31.15 2.16 22.94
N VAL A 25 31.45 0.86 23.11
CA VAL A 25 30.81 -0.20 22.30
C VAL A 25 29.29 -0.26 22.56
N ILE A 26 28.90 -0.25 23.85
CA ILE A 26 27.48 -0.26 24.24
C ILE A 26 26.79 1.00 23.74
N GLY A 27 27.41 2.18 23.91
CA GLY A 27 26.89 3.45 23.40
C GLY A 27 26.69 3.44 21.89
N ALA A 28 27.66 2.94 21.13
CA ALA A 28 27.57 2.79 19.68
C ALA A 28 26.42 1.84 19.29
N ALA A 29 26.36 0.66 19.90
CA ALA A 29 25.30 -0.31 19.64
C ALA A 29 23.91 0.25 19.96
N MET A 30 23.78 0.99 21.07
CA MET A 30 22.52 1.64 21.46
C MET A 30 22.09 2.73 20.46
N VAL A 31 22.99 3.61 20.05
CA VAL A 31 22.69 4.66 19.05
C VAL A 31 22.28 4.05 17.73
N ILE A 32 22.99 3.03 17.25
CA ILE A 32 22.67 2.34 16.01
C ILE A 32 21.30 1.65 16.09
N SER A 33 21.03 0.94 17.20
CA SER A 33 19.76 0.20 17.36
C SER A 33 18.56 1.13 17.47
N ILE A 34 18.66 2.20 18.25
CA ILE A 34 17.61 3.23 18.38
C ILE A 34 17.41 3.96 17.05
N GLY A 35 18.48 4.36 16.39
CA GLY A 35 18.42 5.05 15.09
C GLY A 35 17.72 4.20 14.02
N ARG A 36 18.06 2.90 13.94
CA ARG A 36 17.42 1.95 13.02
C ARG A 36 15.93 1.77 13.33
N ALA A 37 15.55 1.64 14.59
CA ALA A 37 14.16 1.51 15.01
C ALA A 37 13.36 2.76 14.68
N ARG A 38 13.88 3.95 14.97
CA ARG A 38 13.23 5.23 14.68
C ARG A 38 13.08 5.49 13.20
N LEU A 39 14.10 5.16 12.39
CA LEU A 39 13.99 5.30 10.94
C LEU A 39 12.90 4.38 10.39
N GLN A 40 12.88 3.12 10.81
CA GLN A 40 11.85 2.17 10.38
C GLN A 40 10.44 2.66 10.75
N GLU A 41 10.25 3.15 11.98
CA GLU A 41 8.97 3.70 12.46
C GLU A 41 8.53 4.88 11.59
N THR A 42 9.43 5.86 11.35
CA THR A 42 9.14 7.05 10.56
C THR A 42 8.80 6.71 9.10
N GLN A 43 9.56 5.82 8.48
CA GLN A 43 9.30 5.40 7.11
C GLN A 43 8.01 4.58 7.00
N SER A 44 7.73 3.71 7.96
CA SER A 44 6.46 2.97 8.01
C SER A 44 5.26 3.90 8.12
N ALA A 45 5.33 4.91 8.99
CA ALA A 45 4.28 5.90 9.15
C ALA A 45 4.07 6.72 7.86
N ARG A 46 5.16 7.13 7.20
CA ARG A 46 5.09 7.85 5.92
C ARG A 46 4.43 7.00 4.83
N LEU A 47 4.84 5.74 4.70
CA LEU A 47 4.24 4.84 3.71
C LEU A 47 2.77 4.53 4.04
N ALA A 48 2.39 4.45 5.32
CA ALA A 48 1.00 4.30 5.73
C ALA A 48 0.16 5.51 5.29
N GLN A 49 0.65 6.72 5.46
CA GLN A 49 -0.01 7.93 4.95
C GLN A 49 -0.16 7.92 3.43
N VAL A 50 0.87 7.47 2.69
CA VAL A 50 0.79 7.34 1.22
C VAL A 50 -0.28 6.32 0.84
N ALA A 51 -0.33 5.17 1.50
CA ALA A 51 -1.33 4.14 1.25
C ALA A 51 -2.76 4.64 1.54
N GLU A 52 -2.97 5.32 2.67
CA GLU A 52 -4.26 5.92 3.05
C GLU A 52 -4.69 7.01 2.07
N TYR A 53 -3.77 7.89 1.69
CA TYR A 53 -4.06 8.95 0.70
C TYR A 53 -4.46 8.33 -0.65
N THR A 54 -3.74 7.30 -1.10
CA THR A 54 -4.04 6.61 -2.36
C THR A 54 -5.38 5.91 -2.30
N ALA A 55 -5.69 5.21 -1.19
CA ALA A 55 -7.00 4.59 -0.98
C ALA A 55 -8.12 5.65 -1.01
N GLY A 56 -7.94 6.77 -0.31
CA GLY A 56 -8.90 7.87 -0.32
C GLY A 56 -9.09 8.52 -1.70
N THR A 57 -8.04 8.59 -2.52
CA THR A 57 -8.13 9.10 -3.90
C THR A 57 -8.93 8.15 -4.78
N ILE A 58 -8.72 6.83 -4.65
CA ILE A 58 -9.51 5.81 -5.36
C ILE A 58 -10.97 5.91 -4.93
N ASP A 59 -11.23 5.96 -3.63
CA ASP A 59 -12.58 6.09 -3.06
C ASP A 59 -13.31 7.32 -3.61
N ALA A 60 -12.65 8.47 -3.65
CA ALA A 60 -13.21 9.70 -4.19
C ALA A 60 -13.52 9.60 -5.70
N SER A 61 -12.63 8.95 -6.46
CA SER A 61 -12.84 8.71 -7.90
C SER A 61 -14.05 7.82 -8.16
N VAL A 62 -14.15 6.69 -7.46
CA VAL A 62 -15.27 5.77 -7.57
C VAL A 62 -16.57 6.45 -7.15
N PHE A 63 -16.57 7.15 -6.01
CA PHE A 63 -17.75 7.84 -5.52
C PHE A 63 -18.26 8.91 -6.50
N ARG A 64 -17.35 9.65 -7.16
CA ARG A 64 -17.72 10.59 -8.22
C ARG A 64 -18.45 9.89 -9.36
N ARG A 65 -17.96 8.73 -9.82
CA ARG A 65 -18.62 7.97 -10.89
C ARG A 65 -20.00 7.44 -10.49
N ILE A 66 -20.17 7.07 -9.22
CA ILE A 66 -21.49 6.71 -8.68
C ILE A 66 -22.46 7.91 -8.78
N LEU A 67 -21.99 9.09 -8.39
CA LEU A 67 -22.83 10.30 -8.49
C LEU A 67 -23.15 10.65 -9.94
N ASP A 68 -22.17 10.59 -10.85
CA ASP A 68 -22.38 10.80 -12.27
C ASP A 68 -23.44 9.84 -12.83
N ALA A 69 -23.34 8.56 -12.52
CA ALA A 69 -24.32 7.54 -12.90
C ALA A 69 -25.73 7.85 -12.35
N ALA A 70 -25.82 8.24 -11.07
CA ALA A 70 -27.09 8.59 -10.45
C ALA A 70 -27.75 9.83 -11.09
N VAL A 71 -26.95 10.79 -11.56
CA VAL A 71 -27.43 11.96 -12.31
C VAL A 71 -27.89 11.55 -13.70
N LEU A 72 -27.10 10.74 -14.43
CA LEU A 72 -27.46 10.23 -15.75
C LEU A 72 -28.76 9.44 -15.75
N GLY A 73 -28.99 8.59 -14.75
CA GLY A 73 -30.25 7.84 -14.60
C GLY A 73 -31.51 8.74 -14.41
N ARG A 74 -31.31 10.03 -14.15
CA ARG A 74 -32.38 11.02 -13.98
C ARG A 74 -32.60 11.88 -15.22
N VAL A 75 -31.82 11.70 -16.27
CA VAL A 75 -31.98 12.43 -17.55
C VAL A 75 -33.37 12.14 -18.13
N PRO A 76 -34.12 13.19 -18.57
CA PRO A 76 -35.50 13.05 -19.04
C PRO A 76 -35.68 12.00 -20.13
N GLU A 77 -34.77 11.94 -21.09
CA GLU A 77 -34.80 10.99 -22.22
C GLU A 77 -34.70 9.54 -21.75
N ILE A 78 -33.84 9.28 -20.76
CA ILE A 78 -33.65 7.95 -20.17
C ILE A 78 -34.90 7.54 -19.39
N ARG A 79 -35.41 8.43 -18.55
CA ARG A 79 -36.60 8.18 -17.74
C ARG A 79 -37.84 7.95 -18.62
N ALA A 80 -37.96 8.75 -19.68
CA ALA A 80 -39.07 8.61 -20.63
C ALA A 80 -39.01 7.28 -21.38
N ALA A 81 -37.85 6.85 -21.86
CA ALA A 81 -37.69 5.58 -22.57
C ALA A 81 -38.07 4.38 -21.69
N ALA A 82 -37.61 4.36 -20.43
CA ALA A 82 -37.95 3.29 -19.47
C ALA A 82 -39.45 3.31 -19.15
N ALA A 83 -40.01 4.48 -18.90
CA ALA A 83 -41.46 4.63 -18.59
C ALA A 83 -42.36 4.26 -19.79
N GLU A 84 -42.01 4.67 -21.00
CA GLU A 84 -42.76 4.31 -22.23
C GLU A 84 -42.75 2.80 -22.45
N SER A 85 -41.60 2.12 -22.27
CA SER A 85 -41.53 0.67 -22.38
C SER A 85 -42.45 -0.02 -21.37
N ASN A 86 -42.57 0.50 -20.17
CA ASN A 86 -43.45 -0.04 -19.11
C ASN A 86 -44.96 0.09 -19.42
N THR A 87 -45.36 0.94 -20.39
CA THR A 87 -46.76 1.02 -20.81
C THR A 87 -47.16 -0.15 -21.70
N ARG A 88 -46.18 -0.85 -22.31
CA ARG A 88 -46.41 -2.01 -23.16
C ARG A 88 -46.60 -3.26 -22.29
N PRO A 89 -47.60 -4.09 -22.56
CA PRO A 89 -47.77 -5.35 -21.85
C PRO A 89 -46.46 -6.18 -21.88
N PHE A 90 -46.13 -6.79 -20.76
CA PHE A 90 -45.01 -7.70 -20.68
C PHE A 90 -45.48 -9.13 -21.04
N ASP A 91 -44.95 -9.65 -22.14
CA ASP A 91 -45.13 -11.03 -22.55
C ASP A 91 -43.77 -11.71 -22.45
N ALA A 92 -43.62 -12.64 -21.49
CA ALA A 92 -42.38 -13.33 -21.25
C ALA A 92 -41.93 -14.21 -22.43
N GLY A 93 -42.90 -14.77 -23.20
CA GLY A 93 -42.57 -15.59 -24.37
C GLY A 93 -42.02 -14.76 -25.53
N GLN A 94 -42.62 -13.59 -25.79
CA GLN A 94 -42.12 -12.67 -26.80
C GLN A 94 -40.77 -12.07 -26.39
N ALA A 95 -40.58 -11.77 -25.12
CA ALA A 95 -39.33 -11.25 -24.61
C ALA A 95 -38.20 -12.25 -24.77
N ALA A 96 -38.42 -13.51 -24.36
CA ALA A 96 -37.45 -14.61 -24.52
C ALA A 96 -37.12 -14.90 -25.99
N GLU A 97 -38.12 -14.84 -26.89
CA GLU A 97 -37.88 -15.03 -28.31
C GLU A 97 -37.04 -13.91 -28.90
N LEU A 98 -37.32 -12.66 -28.51
CA LEU A 98 -36.52 -11.51 -28.96
C LEU A 98 -35.07 -11.59 -28.41
N ASP A 99 -34.90 -12.03 -27.16
CA ASP A 99 -33.59 -12.24 -26.57
C ASP A 99 -32.80 -13.32 -27.31
N ARG A 100 -33.43 -14.45 -27.63
CA ARG A 100 -32.83 -15.50 -28.46
C ARG A 100 -32.37 -14.97 -29.82
N GLN A 101 -33.23 -14.22 -30.51
CA GLN A 101 -32.90 -13.59 -31.81
C GLN A 101 -31.76 -12.57 -31.67
N TRP A 102 -31.71 -11.85 -30.54
CA TRP A 102 -30.64 -10.91 -30.23
C TRP A 102 -29.29 -11.63 -30.08
N GLN A 103 -29.27 -12.78 -29.41
CA GLN A 103 -28.06 -13.60 -29.23
C GLN A 103 -27.63 -14.27 -30.54
N GLU A 104 -28.57 -14.75 -31.37
CA GLU A 104 -28.30 -15.42 -32.65
C GLU A 104 -27.81 -14.47 -33.73
N ASP A 105 -28.50 -13.33 -33.92
CA ASP A 105 -28.17 -12.30 -34.93
C ASP A 105 -28.41 -10.91 -34.35
N ARG A 106 -27.45 -10.47 -33.56
CA ARG A 106 -27.50 -9.17 -32.88
C ARG A 106 -27.66 -7.99 -33.84
N ALA A 107 -26.88 -7.98 -34.91
CA ALA A 107 -26.88 -6.85 -35.86
C ALA A 107 -28.23 -6.67 -36.53
N ALA A 108 -28.81 -7.73 -37.08
CA ALA A 108 -30.12 -7.68 -37.73
C ALA A 108 -31.25 -7.38 -36.72
N THR A 109 -31.15 -7.88 -35.49
CA THR A 109 -32.16 -7.64 -34.45
C THR A 109 -32.11 -6.19 -33.95
N VAL A 110 -30.91 -5.61 -33.75
CA VAL A 110 -30.73 -4.20 -33.43
C VAL A 110 -31.31 -3.30 -34.50
N GLU A 111 -31.03 -3.58 -35.79
CA GLU A 111 -31.58 -2.84 -36.92
C GLU A 111 -33.11 -2.92 -36.97
N ARG A 112 -33.66 -4.14 -36.84
CA ARG A 112 -35.10 -4.39 -36.87
C ARG A 112 -35.84 -3.72 -35.72
N THR A 113 -35.30 -3.70 -34.56
CA THR A 113 -35.91 -3.07 -33.37
C THR A 113 -35.76 -1.56 -33.36
N GLY A 114 -34.81 -1.02 -34.12
CA GLY A 114 -34.47 0.40 -34.11
C GLY A 114 -33.95 0.92 -32.77
N LEU A 115 -33.55 0.04 -31.86
CA LEU A 115 -33.21 0.36 -30.49
C LEU A 115 -32.10 1.44 -30.41
N LEU A 116 -31.00 1.24 -31.16
CA LEU A 116 -29.87 2.20 -31.16
C LEU A 116 -30.21 3.54 -31.88
N ALA A 117 -31.28 3.58 -32.63
CA ALA A 117 -31.77 4.81 -33.29
C ALA A 117 -32.71 5.65 -32.38
N SER A 118 -33.05 5.15 -31.18
CA SER A 118 -33.89 5.89 -30.23
C SER A 118 -33.19 7.15 -29.71
N PRO A 119 -33.92 8.20 -29.31
CA PRO A 119 -33.32 9.39 -28.71
C PRO A 119 -32.44 9.09 -27.49
N ALA A 120 -32.88 8.20 -26.62
CA ALA A 120 -32.11 7.77 -25.43
C ALA A 120 -30.81 7.07 -25.82
N SER A 121 -30.86 6.13 -26.80
CA SER A 121 -29.63 5.44 -27.26
C SER A 121 -28.64 6.38 -27.93
N ARG A 122 -29.14 7.35 -28.73
CA ARG A 122 -28.26 8.38 -29.31
C ARG A 122 -27.56 9.20 -28.24
N PHE A 123 -28.30 9.63 -27.22
CA PHE A 123 -27.72 10.33 -26.07
C PHE A 123 -26.63 9.50 -25.40
N LEU A 124 -26.87 8.22 -25.12
CA LEU A 124 -25.90 7.31 -24.52
C LEU A 124 -24.66 7.06 -25.41
N SER A 125 -24.90 6.94 -26.73
CA SER A 125 -23.81 6.80 -27.70
C SER A 125 -22.93 8.05 -27.78
N ASP A 126 -23.54 9.23 -27.74
CA ASP A 126 -22.83 10.51 -27.71
C ASP A 126 -22.03 10.65 -26.41
N LEU A 127 -22.61 10.26 -25.27
CA LEU A 127 -21.93 10.25 -24.00
C LEU A 127 -20.67 9.37 -24.06
N ALA A 128 -20.80 8.12 -24.51
CA ALA A 128 -19.68 7.16 -24.58
C ALA A 128 -18.60 7.59 -25.60
N ARG A 129 -18.97 8.30 -26.67
CA ARG A 129 -18.00 8.85 -27.63
C ARG A 129 -17.24 10.06 -27.10
N ASN A 130 -17.91 10.91 -26.33
CA ASN A 130 -17.31 12.13 -25.79
C ASN A 130 -16.47 11.91 -24.54
N ASP A 131 -16.75 10.86 -23.77
CA ASP A 131 -15.98 10.49 -22.59
C ASP A 131 -15.61 8.98 -22.64
N SER A 132 -14.35 8.71 -22.92
CA SER A 132 -13.81 7.36 -23.09
C SER A 132 -13.85 6.50 -21.82
N ILE A 133 -14.21 7.07 -20.68
CA ILE A 133 -14.47 6.35 -19.44
C ILE A 133 -15.68 5.43 -19.57
N TYR A 134 -16.73 5.87 -20.30
CA TYR A 134 -17.94 5.08 -20.50
C TYR A 134 -17.72 4.06 -21.63
N ARG A 135 -17.46 2.82 -21.28
CA ARG A 135 -17.26 1.73 -22.26
C ARG A 135 -18.56 1.21 -22.81
N GLU A 136 -19.53 1.05 -21.94
CA GLU A 136 -20.87 0.61 -22.26
C GLU A 136 -21.85 1.31 -21.32
N VAL A 137 -22.97 1.77 -21.86
CA VAL A 137 -24.08 2.28 -21.06
C VAL A 137 -25.36 1.70 -21.64
N LEU A 138 -26.16 1.09 -20.78
CA LEU A 138 -27.45 0.55 -21.16
C LEU A 138 -28.53 0.89 -20.13
N VAL A 139 -29.77 0.90 -20.59
CA VAL A 139 -30.95 1.17 -19.78
C VAL A 139 -31.98 0.08 -20.02
N THR A 140 -32.58 -0.42 -18.95
CA THR A 140 -33.70 -1.37 -19.01
C THR A 140 -34.97 -0.74 -18.45
N ASP A 141 -36.10 -1.37 -18.77
CA ASP A 141 -37.34 -1.13 -18.05
C ASP A 141 -37.46 -1.93 -16.76
N ARG A 142 -38.62 -1.89 -16.07
CA ARG A 142 -38.87 -2.62 -14.81
C ARG A 142 -38.96 -4.14 -14.97
N HIS A 143 -38.98 -4.66 -16.17
CA HIS A 143 -38.99 -6.08 -16.51
C HIS A 143 -37.61 -6.55 -16.99
N GLY A 144 -36.60 -5.68 -17.02
CA GLY A 144 -35.27 -5.98 -17.52
C GLY A 144 -35.12 -5.96 -19.04
N ARG A 145 -36.16 -5.53 -19.80
CA ARG A 145 -36.04 -5.36 -21.25
C ARG A 145 -35.13 -4.19 -21.56
N LEU A 146 -34.25 -4.36 -22.52
CA LEU A 146 -33.37 -3.29 -23.00
C LEU A 146 -34.20 -2.21 -23.70
N VAL A 147 -34.08 -0.95 -23.29
CA VAL A 147 -34.81 0.20 -23.88
C VAL A 147 -33.90 1.21 -24.54
N ALA A 148 -32.66 1.28 -24.13
CA ALA A 148 -31.61 2.10 -24.73
C ALA A 148 -30.22 1.53 -24.44
N ALA A 149 -29.26 1.76 -25.37
CA ALA A 149 -27.89 1.40 -25.17
C ALA A 149 -26.96 2.30 -25.99
N SER A 150 -25.69 2.46 -25.51
CA SER A 150 -24.65 3.21 -26.25
C SER A 150 -24.14 2.44 -27.47
N SER A 151 -24.21 1.11 -27.40
CA SER A 151 -23.82 0.15 -28.46
C SER A 151 -24.62 -1.13 -28.32
N ALA A 152 -24.44 -2.08 -29.23
CA ALA A 152 -25.09 -3.38 -29.16
C ALA A 152 -24.50 -4.20 -28.02
N VAL A 153 -25.31 -4.49 -27.01
CA VAL A 153 -24.96 -5.29 -25.80
C VAL A 153 -25.20 -6.79 -26.01
N SER A 154 -24.74 -7.63 -25.06
CA SER A 154 -24.81 -9.11 -25.17
C SER A 154 -26.24 -9.62 -25.29
N ASP A 155 -27.15 -9.15 -24.45
CA ASP A 155 -28.48 -9.70 -24.25
C ASP A 155 -29.55 -8.60 -24.29
N TYR A 156 -30.76 -8.98 -24.71
CA TYR A 156 -31.90 -8.06 -24.69
C TYR A 156 -32.62 -8.04 -23.34
N ILE A 157 -32.67 -9.20 -22.67
CA ILE A 157 -33.23 -9.32 -21.32
C ILE A 157 -32.07 -9.32 -20.31
N GLN A 158 -32.18 -8.48 -19.28
CA GLN A 158 -31.16 -8.27 -18.25
C GLN A 158 -31.69 -8.57 -16.84
N SER A 159 -32.96 -9.03 -16.71
CA SER A 159 -33.58 -9.25 -15.40
C SER A 159 -33.05 -10.46 -14.65
N ASP A 160 -32.31 -11.33 -15.29
CA ASP A 160 -31.61 -12.48 -14.71
C ASP A 160 -30.18 -12.15 -14.26
N GLU A 161 -29.67 -10.98 -14.61
CA GLU A 161 -28.34 -10.51 -14.24
C GLU A 161 -28.28 -10.03 -12.79
N ASP A 162 -27.25 -10.43 -12.06
CA ASP A 162 -27.03 -10.05 -10.65
C ASP A 162 -27.04 -8.53 -10.42
N TRP A 163 -26.41 -7.77 -11.32
CA TRP A 163 -26.37 -6.32 -11.22
C TRP A 163 -27.75 -5.69 -11.30
N TRP A 164 -28.63 -6.25 -12.18
CA TRP A 164 -29.99 -5.77 -12.36
C TRP A 164 -30.85 -6.10 -11.13
N ILE A 165 -30.84 -7.37 -10.71
CA ILE A 165 -31.58 -7.86 -9.54
C ILE A 165 -31.28 -7.03 -8.31
N ARG A 166 -29.99 -6.76 -8.06
CA ARG A 166 -29.53 -6.00 -6.90
C ARG A 166 -29.89 -4.50 -7.00
N SER A 167 -29.84 -3.93 -8.22
CA SER A 167 -30.11 -2.51 -8.40
C SER A 167 -31.62 -2.22 -8.45
N PHE A 168 -32.43 -3.07 -9.10
CA PHE A 168 -33.88 -2.94 -9.11
C PHE A 168 -34.47 -3.16 -7.72
N ASP A 169 -33.95 -4.12 -6.96
CA ASP A 169 -34.28 -4.46 -5.57
C ASP A 169 -35.79 -4.55 -5.31
N GLY A 170 -36.51 -5.28 -6.20
CA GLY A 170 -37.97 -5.42 -6.12
C GLY A 170 -38.72 -4.10 -6.28
N GLY A 171 -38.19 -3.16 -7.02
CA GLY A 171 -38.79 -1.84 -7.26
C GLY A 171 -38.42 -0.77 -6.20
N ARG A 172 -37.63 -1.09 -5.19
CA ARG A 172 -37.16 -0.11 -4.21
C ARG A 172 -36.05 0.78 -4.76
N GLY A 173 -35.23 0.23 -5.63
CA GLY A 173 -34.14 0.92 -6.30
C GLY A 173 -32.93 1.19 -5.40
N ARG A 174 -31.81 0.60 -5.75
CA ARG A 174 -30.56 0.77 -5.02
C ARG A 174 -29.37 0.89 -5.99
N VAL A 175 -28.40 1.72 -5.62
CA VAL A 175 -27.12 1.72 -6.36
C VAL A 175 -26.40 0.41 -6.08
N ASN A 176 -26.02 -0.31 -7.12
CA ASN A 176 -25.20 -1.50 -7.04
C ASN A 176 -23.87 -1.25 -7.75
N MET A 177 -22.80 -1.74 -7.15
CA MET A 177 -21.45 -1.67 -7.70
C MET A 177 -20.94 -3.07 -7.98
N GLY A 178 -20.44 -3.29 -9.18
CA GLY A 178 -19.63 -4.46 -9.50
C GLY A 178 -18.16 -4.22 -9.14
N ASP A 179 -17.44 -5.31 -8.91
CA ASP A 179 -16.00 -5.24 -8.66
C ASP A 179 -15.24 -4.93 -9.96
N VAL A 180 -14.01 -4.43 -9.82
CA VAL A 180 -13.10 -4.23 -10.96
C VAL A 180 -12.74 -5.60 -11.53
N ARG A 181 -12.99 -5.77 -12.83
CA ARG A 181 -12.64 -6.96 -13.60
C ARG A 181 -11.92 -6.55 -14.88
N ARG A 182 -11.10 -7.45 -15.40
CA ARG A 182 -10.53 -7.27 -16.71
C ARG A 182 -11.59 -7.58 -17.75
N ASP A 183 -11.91 -6.60 -18.56
CA ASP A 183 -12.71 -6.81 -19.79
C ASP A 183 -11.78 -7.34 -20.88
N GLU A 184 -11.92 -8.61 -21.23
CA GLU A 184 -11.06 -9.25 -22.23
C GLU A 184 -11.30 -8.71 -23.62
N SER A 185 -12.54 -8.27 -23.93
CA SER A 185 -12.92 -7.75 -25.24
C SER A 185 -12.30 -6.38 -25.50
N ALA A 186 -12.23 -5.54 -24.47
CA ALA A 186 -11.66 -4.19 -24.54
C ALA A 186 -10.19 -4.14 -24.06
N GLY A 187 -9.66 -5.20 -23.43
CA GLY A 187 -8.31 -5.27 -22.91
C GLY A 187 -8.04 -4.30 -21.75
N VAL A 188 -9.10 -3.83 -21.07
CA VAL A 188 -9.04 -2.84 -20.01
C VAL A 188 -9.63 -3.39 -18.72
N TYR A 189 -9.22 -2.82 -17.57
CA TYR A 189 -9.91 -3.03 -16.33
C TYR A 189 -11.14 -2.12 -16.28
N ALA A 190 -12.30 -2.70 -16.01
CA ALA A 190 -13.57 -2.00 -15.92
C ALA A 190 -14.32 -2.39 -14.66
N PHE A 191 -15.21 -1.51 -14.21
CA PHE A 191 -16.14 -1.79 -13.12
C PHE A 191 -17.55 -1.36 -13.55
N GLU A 192 -18.54 -2.03 -12.97
CA GLU A 192 -19.94 -1.81 -13.29
C GLU A 192 -20.60 -0.95 -12.23
N ILE A 193 -21.39 0.03 -12.66
CA ILE A 193 -22.26 0.82 -11.82
C ILE A 193 -23.68 0.65 -12.30
N ALA A 194 -24.56 0.11 -11.48
CA ALA A 194 -25.98 0.02 -11.77
C ALA A 194 -26.76 0.96 -10.86
N VAL A 195 -27.59 1.80 -11.45
CA VAL A 195 -28.40 2.78 -10.75
C VAL A 195 -29.86 2.67 -11.11
N PRO A 196 -30.80 2.87 -10.17
CA PRO A 196 -32.21 2.89 -10.47
C PRO A 196 -32.56 4.10 -11.32
N VAL A 197 -33.41 3.88 -12.32
CA VAL A 197 -34.02 4.93 -13.17
C VAL A 197 -35.40 5.24 -12.62
N PRO A 198 -35.62 6.41 -12.00
CA PRO A 198 -36.93 6.76 -11.47
C PRO A 198 -37.94 7.10 -12.60
N ALA A 199 -39.18 6.72 -12.43
CA ALA A 199 -40.26 7.13 -13.34
C ALA A 199 -40.38 8.65 -13.40
N PRO A 200 -40.93 9.24 -14.48
CA PRO A 200 -41.19 10.69 -14.56
C PRO A 200 -41.99 11.24 -13.38
N SER A 201 -42.92 10.45 -12.82
CA SER A 201 -43.64 10.79 -11.60
C SER A 201 -42.74 10.93 -10.35
N GLY A 202 -41.55 10.29 -10.35
CA GLY A 202 -40.62 10.30 -9.24
C GLY A 202 -40.93 9.36 -8.08
N THR A 203 -42.05 8.62 -8.15
CA THR A 203 -42.52 7.76 -7.03
C THR A 203 -42.16 6.30 -7.18
N GLU A 204 -41.87 5.85 -8.39
CA GLU A 204 -41.56 4.45 -8.72
C GLU A 204 -40.24 4.34 -9.48
N ILE A 205 -39.66 3.17 -9.48
CA ILE A 205 -38.49 2.84 -10.31
C ILE A 205 -39.01 2.28 -11.65
N ALA A 206 -38.68 2.99 -12.73
CA ALA A 206 -39.07 2.62 -14.09
C ALA A 206 -38.15 1.57 -14.70
N GLY A 207 -36.92 1.46 -14.20
CA GLY A 207 -35.91 0.54 -14.74
C GLY A 207 -34.57 0.69 -14.03
N VAL A 208 -33.53 0.17 -14.66
CA VAL A 208 -32.15 0.26 -14.19
C VAL A 208 -31.26 0.70 -15.33
N MET A 209 -30.31 1.58 -15.04
CA MET A 209 -29.22 1.92 -15.94
C MET A 209 -27.94 1.28 -15.43
N LYS A 210 -27.22 0.58 -16.32
CA LYS A 210 -25.90 0.06 -16.10
C LYS A 210 -24.87 0.86 -16.88
N ILE A 211 -23.77 1.16 -16.23
CA ILE A 211 -22.58 1.77 -16.82
C ILE A 211 -21.39 0.83 -16.59
N VAL A 212 -20.68 0.48 -17.64
CA VAL A 212 -19.37 -0.13 -17.59
C VAL A 212 -18.33 0.97 -17.76
N ALA A 213 -17.58 1.25 -16.71
CA ALA A 213 -16.61 2.32 -16.66
C ALA A 213 -15.17 1.79 -16.67
N ASP A 214 -14.32 2.42 -17.49
CA ASP A 214 -12.88 2.14 -17.50
C ASP A 214 -12.25 2.58 -16.16
N SER A 215 -11.52 1.67 -15.53
CA SER A 215 -10.91 1.92 -14.23
C SER A 215 -9.47 2.45 -14.30
N ARG A 216 -8.89 2.60 -15.51
CA ARG A 216 -7.49 3.00 -15.68
C ARG A 216 -7.17 4.33 -15.03
N GLU A 217 -8.03 5.33 -15.20
CA GLU A 217 -7.84 6.67 -14.60
C GLU A 217 -7.89 6.58 -13.06
N MET A 218 -8.83 5.84 -12.52
CA MET A 218 -8.97 5.59 -11.08
C MET A 218 -7.74 4.86 -10.52
N LEU A 219 -7.24 3.85 -11.25
CA LEU A 219 -6.12 3.02 -10.83
C LEU A 219 -4.74 3.62 -11.15
N ALA A 220 -4.70 4.71 -11.97
CA ALA A 220 -3.47 5.40 -12.31
C ALA A 220 -2.72 5.91 -11.05
N GLY A 221 -3.44 6.27 -10.00
CA GLY A 221 -2.87 6.64 -8.71
C GLY A 221 -1.98 5.54 -8.09
N ILE A 222 -2.33 4.26 -8.29
CA ILE A 222 -1.51 3.13 -7.84
C ILE A 222 -0.33 2.92 -8.80
N GLY A 223 -0.59 2.96 -10.10
CA GLY A 223 0.42 2.75 -11.13
C GLY A 223 1.53 3.80 -11.16
N GLY A 224 1.25 5.03 -10.70
CA GLY A 224 2.19 6.14 -10.63
C GLY A 224 2.97 6.25 -9.32
N LEU A 225 2.74 5.37 -8.34
CA LEU A 225 3.46 5.42 -7.06
C LEU A 225 4.92 4.96 -7.25
N GLU A 226 5.84 5.88 -7.01
CA GLU A 226 7.28 5.64 -6.99
C GLU A 226 7.83 5.96 -5.60
N PHE A 227 8.23 4.93 -4.84
CA PHE A 227 8.75 5.08 -3.48
C PHE A 227 9.94 4.16 -3.17
N GLY A 228 10.54 3.59 -4.22
CA GLY A 228 11.74 2.77 -4.18
C GLY A 228 11.88 1.87 -5.42
N GLU A 229 13.07 1.30 -5.63
CA GLU A 229 13.35 0.42 -6.78
C GLU A 229 12.66 -0.94 -6.66
N THR A 230 12.59 -1.49 -5.43
CA THR A 230 11.90 -2.75 -5.13
C THR A 230 10.45 -2.55 -4.71
N ALA A 231 9.98 -1.29 -4.71
CA ALA A 231 8.65 -0.94 -4.25
C ALA A 231 7.57 -1.45 -5.20
N GLU A 232 6.50 -1.97 -4.63
CA GLU A 232 5.32 -2.43 -5.35
C GLU A 232 4.06 -1.86 -4.70
N ALA A 233 3.14 -1.39 -5.54
CA ALA A 233 1.82 -0.98 -5.14
C ALA A 233 0.77 -1.84 -5.85
N VAL A 234 -0.14 -2.42 -5.10
CA VAL A 234 -1.20 -3.28 -5.62
C VAL A 234 -2.53 -2.99 -4.92
N LEU A 235 -3.64 -3.19 -5.63
CA LEU A 235 -4.98 -3.19 -5.05
C LEU A 235 -5.40 -4.64 -4.81
N VAL A 236 -5.79 -4.98 -3.60
CA VAL A 236 -6.12 -6.36 -3.21
C VAL A 236 -7.45 -6.43 -2.46
N ARG A 237 -8.12 -7.57 -2.56
CA ARG A 237 -9.32 -7.90 -1.78
C ARG A 237 -8.93 -8.47 -0.41
N PRO A 238 -9.87 -8.53 0.55
CA PRO A 238 -9.65 -9.15 1.87
C PRO A 238 -9.20 -10.61 1.80
N ASN A 239 -9.61 -11.33 0.76
CA ASN A 239 -9.17 -12.72 0.53
C ASN A 239 -7.76 -12.83 -0.06
N GLY A 240 -7.11 -11.69 -0.36
CA GLY A 240 -5.76 -11.61 -0.91
C GLY A 240 -5.69 -11.72 -2.44
N SER A 241 -6.82 -11.83 -3.16
CA SER A 241 -6.78 -11.77 -4.62
C SER A 241 -6.43 -10.36 -5.09
N ILE A 242 -5.60 -10.27 -6.13
CA ILE A 242 -5.18 -8.99 -6.69
C ILE A 242 -6.29 -8.46 -7.59
N VAL A 243 -6.67 -7.20 -7.36
CA VAL A 243 -7.61 -6.46 -8.22
C VAL A 243 -6.85 -5.73 -9.32
N TYR A 244 -5.72 -5.09 -8.94
CA TYR A 244 -4.90 -4.32 -9.87
C TYR A 244 -3.44 -4.32 -9.43
N SER A 245 -2.55 -4.42 -10.41
CA SER A 245 -1.11 -4.20 -10.26
C SER A 245 -0.57 -3.53 -11.52
N ARG A 246 0.50 -2.75 -11.37
CA ARG A 246 1.26 -2.21 -12.52
C ARG A 246 1.88 -3.34 -13.36
N ARG A 247 2.24 -4.45 -12.72
CA ARG A 247 2.69 -5.65 -13.42
C ARG A 247 1.50 -6.39 -14.01
N GLN A 248 1.72 -7.09 -15.12
CA GLN A 248 0.70 -7.96 -15.68
C GLN A 248 0.37 -9.05 -14.66
N ILE A 249 -0.91 -9.17 -14.31
CA ILE A 249 -1.45 -10.19 -13.42
C ILE A 249 -2.29 -11.17 -14.22
N ALA A 250 -2.20 -12.45 -13.88
CA ALA A 250 -3.12 -13.46 -14.36
C ALA A 250 -4.40 -13.45 -13.51
N GLU A 251 -5.49 -13.93 -14.09
CA GLU A 251 -6.73 -14.12 -13.33
C GLU A 251 -6.50 -15.13 -12.19
N GLY A 252 -6.87 -14.74 -10.98
CA GLY A 252 -6.66 -15.56 -9.79
C GLY A 252 -5.32 -15.34 -9.06
N ASP A 253 -4.45 -14.49 -9.56
CA ASP A 253 -3.21 -14.15 -8.86
C ASP A 253 -3.50 -13.61 -7.46
N ARG A 254 -2.70 -14.10 -6.51
CA ARG A 254 -2.80 -13.73 -5.11
C ARG A 254 -1.60 -12.92 -4.66
N PHE A 255 -1.87 -11.95 -3.81
CA PHE A 255 -0.83 -11.19 -3.16
C PHE A 255 0.05 -12.12 -2.30
N PHE A 256 1.37 -11.97 -2.38
CA PHE A 256 2.32 -12.85 -1.69
C PHE A 256 2.09 -12.95 -0.17
N ALA A 257 1.54 -11.89 0.45
CA ALA A 257 1.23 -11.84 1.88
C ALA A 257 -0.27 -12.05 2.19
N ALA A 258 -1.03 -12.70 1.30
CA ALA A 258 -2.48 -12.89 1.42
C ALA A 258 -2.90 -13.62 2.70
N ASP A 259 -2.12 -14.59 3.15
CA ASP A 259 -2.44 -15.37 4.37
C ASP A 259 -2.22 -14.53 5.64
N LEU A 260 -1.15 -13.73 5.67
CA LEU A 260 -0.91 -12.77 6.76
C LEU A 260 -1.99 -11.68 6.81
N LEU A 261 -2.44 -11.18 5.64
CA LEU A 261 -3.56 -10.25 5.59
C LEU A 261 -4.79 -10.85 6.23
N ARG A 262 -5.14 -12.09 5.88
CA ARG A 262 -6.31 -12.79 6.44
C ARG A 262 -6.20 -12.96 7.95
N GLU A 263 -5.03 -13.36 8.45
CA GLU A 263 -4.75 -13.50 9.89
C GLU A 263 -4.94 -12.16 10.63
N HIS A 264 -4.37 -11.07 10.10
CA HIS A 264 -4.52 -9.74 10.69
C HIS A 264 -5.96 -9.25 10.70
N LEU A 265 -6.73 -9.49 9.63
CA LEU A 265 -8.15 -9.13 9.58
C LEU A 265 -8.97 -9.90 10.60
N GLN A 266 -8.77 -11.23 10.70
CA GLN A 266 -9.44 -12.07 11.70
C GLN A 266 -9.12 -11.63 13.13
N ARG A 267 -7.84 -11.31 13.41
CA ARG A 267 -7.42 -10.82 14.71
C ARG A 267 -8.08 -9.48 15.05
N ARG A 268 -8.14 -8.53 14.11
CA ARG A 268 -8.84 -7.25 14.29
C ARG A 268 -10.32 -7.43 14.59
N GLU A 269 -10.99 -8.32 13.87
CA GLU A 269 -12.39 -8.64 14.09
C GLU A 269 -12.62 -9.20 15.52
N GLN A 270 -11.77 -10.15 15.94
CA GLN A 270 -11.82 -10.72 17.30
C GLN A 270 -11.60 -9.66 18.40
N LEU A 271 -10.67 -8.73 18.18
CA LEU A 271 -10.35 -7.66 19.13
C LEU A 271 -11.25 -6.44 19.01
N LYS A 272 -12.18 -6.43 18.04
CA LYS A 272 -13.05 -5.29 17.70
C LYS A 272 -12.28 -3.99 17.46
N GLU A 273 -11.10 -4.10 16.86
CA GLU A 273 -10.28 -2.95 16.52
C GLU A 273 -10.91 -2.16 15.36
N PRO A 274 -10.81 -0.82 15.36
CA PRO A 274 -11.32 -0.02 14.26
C PRO A 274 -10.55 -0.30 12.97
N PRO A 275 -11.19 -0.17 11.79
CA PRO A 275 -10.51 -0.28 10.52
C PRO A 275 -9.47 0.85 10.39
N GLY A 276 -8.27 0.47 9.96
CA GLY A 276 -7.14 1.38 9.78
C GLY A 276 -6.01 0.66 9.05
N PRO A 277 -4.89 1.33 8.77
CA PRO A 277 -3.77 0.71 8.08
C PRO A 277 -3.21 -0.48 8.87
N LEU A 278 -2.73 -1.47 8.15
CA LEU A 278 -1.99 -2.62 8.66
C LEU A 278 -0.52 -2.44 8.27
N THR A 279 0.38 -2.75 9.20
CA THR A 279 1.82 -2.77 8.93
C THR A 279 2.40 -4.04 9.49
N PHE A 280 3.02 -4.84 8.63
CA PHE A 280 3.65 -6.10 9.01
C PHE A 280 4.81 -6.46 8.08
N ARG A 281 5.52 -7.53 8.43
CA ARG A 281 6.64 -8.06 7.63
C ARG A 281 6.22 -9.34 6.97
N ALA A 282 6.65 -9.52 5.72
CA ALA A 282 6.41 -10.75 4.98
C ALA A 282 7.60 -11.09 4.08
N ALA A 283 7.81 -12.37 3.81
CA ALA A 283 8.71 -12.79 2.76
C ALA A 283 8.06 -12.54 1.39
N GLY A 284 8.74 -11.82 0.52
CA GLY A 284 8.31 -11.63 -0.86
C GLY A 284 8.34 -12.93 -1.67
N SER A 285 7.79 -12.92 -2.86
CA SER A 285 7.87 -14.05 -3.79
C SER A 285 9.32 -14.39 -4.20
N ASP A 286 10.21 -13.42 -4.08
CA ASP A 286 11.66 -13.51 -4.28
C ASP A 286 12.43 -13.96 -3.03
N GLY A 287 11.74 -14.22 -1.91
CA GLY A 287 12.32 -14.56 -0.61
C GLY A 287 12.87 -13.36 0.18
N ALA A 288 12.80 -12.14 -0.36
CA ALA A 288 13.27 -10.95 0.34
C ALA A 288 12.37 -10.58 1.52
N ASP A 289 12.94 -10.09 2.62
CA ASP A 289 12.21 -9.56 3.78
C ASP A 289 11.62 -8.19 3.41
N ARG A 290 10.30 -8.14 3.25
CA ARG A 290 9.56 -6.95 2.84
C ARG A 290 8.78 -6.34 4.00
N LEU A 291 8.75 -5.02 4.04
CA LEU A 291 7.78 -4.25 4.80
C LEU A 291 6.52 -4.12 3.94
N VAL A 292 5.39 -4.51 4.50
CA VAL A 292 4.07 -4.42 3.87
C VAL A 292 3.20 -3.46 4.67
N ILE A 293 2.62 -2.49 3.97
CA ILE A 293 1.65 -1.54 4.52
C ILE A 293 0.37 -1.64 3.69
N MET A 294 -0.77 -1.75 4.36
CA MET A 294 -2.06 -1.88 3.70
C MET A 294 -3.06 -0.90 4.28
N ALA A 295 -3.67 -0.07 3.43
CA ALA A 295 -4.72 0.87 3.81
C ALA A 295 -6.06 0.41 3.24
N PRO A 296 -7.12 0.30 4.08
CA PRO A 296 -8.44 -0.11 3.63
C PRO A 296 -9.14 1.02 2.87
N SER A 297 -9.86 0.68 1.78
CA SER A 297 -10.85 1.51 1.16
C SER A 297 -12.05 1.70 2.10
N GLN A 298 -12.62 2.89 2.17
CA GLN A 298 -13.83 3.18 2.95
C GLN A 298 -15.11 2.79 2.20
N LEU A 299 -15.02 2.62 0.87
CA LEU A 299 -16.15 2.20 0.03
C LEU A 299 -16.73 0.86 0.43
N GLY A 300 -15.88 -0.06 0.90
CA GLY A 300 -16.30 -1.39 1.37
C GLY A 300 -17.34 -1.38 2.50
N ARG A 301 -17.52 -0.25 3.19
CA ARG A 301 -18.57 -0.09 4.21
C ARG A 301 -19.95 0.04 3.61
N THR A 302 -20.05 0.68 2.46
CA THR A 302 -21.31 0.92 1.75
C THR A 302 -21.51 -0.10 0.63
N TYR A 303 -20.43 -0.48 -0.03
CA TYR A 303 -20.38 -1.42 -1.14
C TYR A 303 -19.41 -2.56 -0.79
N PRO A 304 -19.88 -3.68 -0.20
CA PRO A 304 -19.01 -4.77 0.26
C PRO A 304 -18.12 -5.36 -0.85
N GLU A 305 -18.57 -5.29 -2.09
CA GLU A 305 -17.82 -5.73 -3.28
C GLU A 305 -16.54 -4.90 -3.49
N LEU A 306 -16.51 -3.67 -2.97
CA LEU A 306 -15.37 -2.73 -3.04
C LEU A 306 -14.55 -2.70 -1.74
N ALA A 307 -14.61 -3.76 -0.95
CA ALA A 307 -13.78 -3.90 0.25
C ALA A 307 -12.31 -4.16 -0.15
N TRP A 308 -11.64 -3.12 -0.64
CA TRP A 308 -10.26 -3.20 -1.12
C TRP A 308 -9.26 -2.71 -0.10
N PHE A 309 -8.00 -3.10 -0.33
CA PHE A 309 -6.82 -2.55 0.36
C PHE A 309 -5.81 -2.07 -0.68
N VAL A 310 -5.31 -0.87 -0.52
CA VAL A 310 -4.08 -0.43 -1.18
C VAL A 310 -2.92 -1.01 -0.41
N ALA A 311 -2.20 -1.95 -1.00
CA ALA A 311 -1.04 -2.59 -0.41
C ALA A 311 0.24 -2.03 -1.03
N LEU A 312 1.11 -1.50 -0.19
CA LEU A 312 2.45 -1.07 -0.53
C LEU A 312 3.44 -2.07 0.05
N SER A 313 4.41 -2.51 -0.74
CA SER A 313 5.48 -3.36 -0.25
C SER A 313 6.84 -2.88 -0.75
N ILE A 314 7.85 -2.95 0.11
CA ILE A 314 9.23 -2.56 -0.21
C ILE A 314 10.22 -3.48 0.53
N ASN A 315 11.36 -3.77 -0.10
CA ASN A 315 12.44 -4.52 0.55
C ASN A 315 12.99 -3.70 1.73
N ARG A 316 13.07 -4.33 2.91
CA ARG A 316 13.60 -3.67 4.10
C ARG A 316 15.07 -3.27 3.97
N ALA A 317 15.87 -4.01 3.22
CA ALA A 317 17.25 -3.63 2.98
C ALA A 317 17.33 -2.28 2.23
N GLU A 318 16.50 -2.08 1.22
CA GLU A 318 16.42 -0.80 0.50
C GLU A 318 15.92 0.33 1.41
N LEU A 319 14.87 0.07 2.20
CA LEU A 319 14.33 1.05 3.15
C LEU A 319 15.38 1.54 4.16
N LEU A 320 16.31 0.67 4.56
CA LEU A 320 17.35 0.95 5.53
C LEU A 320 18.69 1.37 4.90
N ALA A 321 18.85 1.26 3.59
CA ALA A 321 20.10 1.58 2.89
C ALA A 321 20.64 3.01 3.20
N PRO A 322 19.82 4.07 3.29
CA PRO A 322 20.31 5.39 3.68
C PRO A 322 20.90 5.43 5.10
N PHE A 323 20.44 4.53 5.99
CA PHE A 323 20.95 4.44 7.35
C PHE A 323 22.28 3.69 7.41
N GLU A 324 22.53 2.74 6.51
CA GLU A 324 23.78 1.98 6.50
C GLU A 324 25.01 2.86 6.24
N SER A 325 24.89 3.87 5.38
CA SER A 325 25.95 4.84 5.17
C SER A 325 26.23 5.67 6.44
N LEU A 326 25.19 6.07 7.17
CA LEU A 326 25.31 6.78 8.44
C LEU A 326 25.97 5.90 9.51
N VAL A 327 25.64 4.61 9.54
CA VAL A 327 26.25 3.64 10.48
C VAL A 327 27.77 3.57 10.26
N TRP A 328 28.25 3.56 9.03
CA TRP A 328 29.69 3.57 8.74
C TRP A 328 30.37 4.83 9.27
N TYR A 329 29.76 6.02 9.12
CA TYR A 329 30.29 7.25 9.72
C TYR A 329 30.32 7.16 11.24
N LEU A 330 29.27 6.66 11.88
CA LEU A 330 29.22 6.45 13.33
C LEU A 330 30.32 5.49 13.78
N VAL A 331 30.50 4.35 13.10
CA VAL A 331 31.57 3.38 13.42
C VAL A 331 32.95 4.04 13.32
N LEU A 332 33.19 4.83 12.29
CA LEU A 332 34.46 5.57 12.14
C LEU A 332 34.69 6.58 13.29
N VAL A 333 33.65 7.32 13.69
CA VAL A 333 33.73 8.27 14.82
C VAL A 333 34.01 7.53 16.13
N PHE A 334 33.32 6.43 16.41
CA PHE A 334 33.56 5.62 17.61
C PHE A 334 34.94 4.98 17.61
N ALA A 335 35.42 4.48 16.45
CA ALA A 335 36.76 3.93 16.30
C ALA A 335 37.83 5.01 16.55
N ALA A 336 37.67 6.21 15.96
CA ALA A 336 38.58 7.32 16.18
C ALA A 336 38.61 7.75 17.66
N THR A 337 37.45 7.78 18.31
CA THR A 337 37.33 8.08 19.74
C THR A 337 38.01 7.03 20.58
N ALA A 338 37.85 5.74 20.27
CA ALA A 338 38.54 4.65 20.96
C ALA A 338 40.05 4.73 20.80
N ILE A 339 40.55 5.04 19.60
CA ILE A 339 41.99 5.25 19.35
C ILE A 339 42.52 6.46 20.15
N ALA A 340 41.77 7.56 20.21
CA ALA A 340 42.14 8.73 20.99
C ALA A 340 42.20 8.42 22.49
N VAL A 341 41.20 7.70 23.02
CA VAL A 341 41.21 7.24 24.44
C VAL A 341 42.41 6.33 24.72
N LEU A 342 42.70 5.41 23.82
CA LEU A 342 43.90 4.53 23.91
C LEU A 342 45.21 5.35 23.91
N ALA A 343 45.33 6.31 22.99
CA ALA A 343 46.51 7.16 22.90
C ALA A 343 46.72 8.00 24.17
N ILE A 344 45.64 8.59 24.72
CA ILE A 344 45.66 9.35 25.96
C ILE A 344 46.02 8.47 27.13
N ALA A 345 45.42 7.26 27.22
CA ALA A 345 45.71 6.30 28.27
C ALA A 345 47.18 5.84 28.25
N LEU A 346 47.72 5.58 27.06
CA LEU A 346 49.15 5.22 26.88
C LEU A 346 50.05 6.39 27.22
N TRP A 347 49.74 7.61 26.79
CA TRP A 347 50.52 8.79 27.11
C TRP A 347 50.56 9.06 28.63
N LEU A 348 49.40 8.95 29.32
CA LEU A 348 49.31 9.08 30.76
C LEU A 348 50.12 7.97 31.48
N SER A 349 50.00 6.73 31.02
CA SER A 349 50.77 5.61 31.59
C SER A 349 52.28 5.80 31.44
N LEU A 350 52.76 6.32 30.31
CA LEU A 350 54.17 6.65 30.09
C LEU A 350 54.65 7.85 30.91
N ARG A 351 53.81 8.86 31.16
CA ARG A 351 54.15 10.05 31.98
C ARG A 351 54.12 9.76 33.47
N LEU A 352 53.23 8.92 33.95
CA LEU A 352 53.08 8.56 35.36
C LEU A 352 54.00 7.38 35.79
N ALA A 353 54.64 6.69 34.85
CA ALA A 353 55.70 5.77 35.12
C ALA A 353 56.88 6.56 35.77
N ALA A 354 56.81 6.81 37.05
CA ALA A 354 57.91 7.42 37.81
C ALA A 354 59.16 6.55 37.60
N PRO A 355 60.34 7.18 37.43
CA PRO A 355 61.60 6.42 37.48
C PRO A 355 61.62 5.69 38.82
N SER A 356 61.58 4.33 38.80
CA SER A 356 61.82 3.54 39.99
C SER A 356 63.23 3.93 40.51
N LEU A 357 63.27 4.81 41.46
CA LEU A 357 64.49 4.98 42.28
C LEU A 357 64.76 3.61 42.83
N ASP A 358 65.82 2.98 42.33
CA ASP A 358 66.26 1.65 42.76
C ASP A 358 66.64 1.78 44.27
N PRO A 359 65.88 1.23 45.22
CA PRO A 359 66.15 1.38 46.64
C PRO A 359 67.56 0.87 47.04
N ALA A 360 68.20 0.06 46.19
CA ALA A 360 69.56 -0.39 46.31
C ALA A 360 70.57 0.74 46.06
N VAL A 361 70.31 1.69 45.19
CA VAL A 361 71.19 2.85 44.91
C VAL A 361 71.11 3.88 46.03
N ASP A 362 69.93 4.14 46.62
CA ASP A 362 69.79 4.99 47.78
C ASP A 362 70.45 4.42 49.04
N MET A 363 70.39 3.06 49.26
CA MET A 363 71.08 2.41 50.36
C MET A 363 72.61 2.49 50.19
N GLN A 364 73.12 2.32 48.98
CA GLN A 364 74.57 2.44 48.71
C GLN A 364 75.05 3.89 48.90
N LEU A 365 74.27 4.90 48.49
CA LEU A 365 74.62 6.29 48.76
C LEU A 365 74.60 6.70 50.21
N VAL A 366 73.62 6.15 51.00
CA VAL A 366 73.56 6.33 52.46
C VAL A 366 74.68 5.63 53.16
N GLU A 367 75.03 4.44 52.70
CA GLU A 367 76.15 3.66 53.28
C GLU A 367 77.53 4.26 52.99
N HIS A 368 77.73 4.77 51.77
CA HIS A 368 78.90 5.55 51.39
C HIS A 368 79.04 6.86 52.21
N ALA A 369 77.93 7.52 52.43
CA ALA A 369 77.89 8.77 53.21
C ALA A 369 78.12 8.48 54.70
N ARG A 370 77.72 7.33 55.21
CA ARG A 370 78.02 6.86 56.55
C ARG A 370 79.50 6.52 56.73
N LEU A 371 80.08 5.79 55.78
CA LEU A 371 81.51 5.43 55.80
C LEU A 371 82.43 6.64 55.77
N ARG A 372 82.10 7.68 54.92
CA ARG A 372 82.84 8.92 54.87
C ARG A 372 82.78 9.71 56.20
N ARG A 373 81.65 9.72 56.89
CA ARG A 373 81.52 10.36 58.20
C ARG A 373 82.25 9.65 59.32
N GLN A 374 82.44 8.33 59.17
CA GLN A 374 83.30 7.56 60.08
C GLN A 374 84.81 7.83 59.84
N GLU A 375 85.22 7.93 58.59
CA GLU A 375 86.62 8.30 58.23
C GLU A 375 86.99 9.71 58.67
N ASP A 376 86.00 10.69 58.60
CA ASP A 376 86.22 12.06 59.04
C ASP A 376 86.16 12.22 60.58
N ALA A 377 85.68 11.22 61.33
CA ALA A 377 85.62 11.24 62.79
C ALA A 377 86.88 10.52 63.48
N ASP A 378 87.55 9.73 62.67
CA ASP A 378 88.76 9.01 63.12
C ASP A 378 90.11 9.68 62.71
N ALA A 379 90.07 10.85 62.04
CA ALA A 379 91.18 11.72 61.67
C ALA A 379 91.22 12.99 62.56
#